data_fd75c4a7ff19c148c7058e8da5528623
#
_entry.id   fd75c4a7ff19c148c7058e8da5528623
#
_cell.length_a   1.000
_cell.length_b   1.000
_cell.length_c   1.000
_cell.angle_alpha   90.00
_cell.angle_beta   90.00
_cell.angle_gamma   90.00
#
_symmetry.space_group_name_H-M   'P 1'
#
loop_
_entity.id
_entity.type
_entity.pdbx_description
1 polymer ?
#
loop_
_entity_poly.entity_id
_entity_poly.type
_entity_poly.pdbx_seq_one_letter_code
_entity_poly.pdbx_strand_id
1 'polypeptide(L)'
;MGNFACVDEDSAHAVSILAPYAFHVHAKDWLVHEFEEDFPSGYKTRGCRRLVGCSVGEGNMPIKRCLAILKSAGYDGYVSIEYEGPNDCIEGIRLGIENLKSFGVTTE
;
A
#
# COMPACT_ATOMS: atom_id res chain seq x y z
N MET A 1 1.66 -3.45 -3.29
CA MET A 1 0.24 -3.81 -3.17
C MET A 1 -0.71 -2.60 -3.31
N GLY A 2 -0.31 -1.40 -3.00
CA GLY A 2 -1.17 -0.21 -3.11
C GLY A 2 -1.48 0.29 -4.53
N ASN A 3 -0.64 0.00 -5.51
CA ASN A 3 -0.77 0.57 -6.86
C ASN A 3 -2.00 0.08 -7.64
N PHE A 4 -2.63 -1.02 -7.25
CA PHE A 4 -3.89 -1.47 -7.83
C PHE A 4 -5.00 -0.43 -7.69
N ALA A 5 -4.96 0.37 -6.61
CA ALA A 5 -5.91 1.45 -6.39
C ALA A 5 -5.85 2.54 -7.48
N CYS A 6 -4.71 2.72 -8.15
CA CYS A 6 -4.57 3.72 -9.22
C CYS A 6 -5.50 3.43 -10.43
N VAL A 7 -5.90 2.19 -10.59
CA VAL A 7 -6.85 1.75 -11.63
C VAL A 7 -8.17 1.26 -11.03
N ASP A 8 -8.43 1.61 -9.78
CA ASP A 8 -9.63 1.27 -9.01
C ASP A 8 -9.86 -0.24 -8.82
N GLU A 9 -8.80 -1.02 -8.85
CA GLU A 9 -8.83 -2.44 -8.53
C GLU A 9 -8.74 -2.68 -7.02
N ASP A 10 -9.43 -3.70 -6.52
CA ASP A 10 -9.30 -4.15 -5.14
C ASP A 10 -7.92 -4.79 -4.91
N SER A 11 -7.12 -4.18 -4.04
CA SER A 11 -5.74 -4.64 -3.78
C SER A 11 -5.70 -6.04 -3.20
N ALA A 12 -6.62 -6.41 -2.31
CA ALA A 12 -6.64 -7.75 -1.71
C ALA A 12 -7.04 -8.81 -2.74
N HIS A 13 -7.99 -8.51 -3.62
CA HIS A 13 -8.36 -9.39 -4.71
C HIS A 13 -7.19 -9.60 -5.68
N ALA A 14 -6.56 -8.51 -6.14
CA ALA A 14 -5.41 -8.59 -7.04
C ALA A 14 -4.25 -9.38 -6.42
N VAL A 15 -3.92 -9.13 -5.15
CA VAL A 15 -2.88 -9.88 -4.43
C VAL A 15 -3.24 -11.36 -4.31
N SER A 16 -4.51 -11.71 -4.11
CA SER A 16 -4.95 -13.12 -4.02
C SER A 16 -4.66 -13.91 -5.31
N ILE A 17 -4.73 -13.26 -6.45
CA ILE A 17 -4.43 -13.87 -7.76
C ILE A 17 -2.92 -13.95 -7.98
N LEU A 18 -2.17 -12.90 -7.61
CA LEU A 18 -0.76 -12.74 -7.95
C LEU A 18 0.20 -13.32 -6.91
N ALA A 19 -0.25 -13.57 -5.67
CA ALA A 19 0.60 -14.02 -4.57
C ALA A 19 1.47 -15.25 -4.91
N PRO A 20 0.97 -16.29 -5.62
CA PRO A 20 1.78 -17.44 -5.98
C PRO A 20 2.97 -17.12 -6.90
N TYR A 21 2.93 -15.98 -7.58
CA TYR A 21 3.94 -15.54 -8.55
C TYR A 21 4.83 -14.40 -8.04
N ALA A 22 4.63 -13.97 -6.79
CA ALA A 22 5.35 -12.82 -6.22
C ALA A 22 6.80 -13.17 -5.90
N PHE A 23 7.75 -12.41 -6.45
CA PHE A 23 9.17 -12.46 -6.10
C PHE A 23 9.59 -11.33 -5.17
N HIS A 24 8.90 -10.19 -5.24
CA HIS A 24 9.12 -9.03 -4.41
C HIS A 24 7.82 -8.29 -4.17
N VAL A 25 7.65 -7.72 -2.99
CA VAL A 25 6.43 -7.01 -2.60
C VAL A 25 6.76 -5.60 -2.17
N HIS A 26 6.04 -4.63 -2.77
CA HIS A 26 6.02 -3.26 -2.29
C HIS A 26 4.76 -2.99 -1.47
N ALA A 27 4.96 -2.53 -0.24
CA ALA A 27 3.91 -2.00 0.60
C ALA A 27 3.79 -0.50 0.37
N LYS A 28 2.64 -0.08 -0.13
CA LYS A 28 2.30 1.31 -0.41
C LYS A 28 0.88 1.56 0.02
N ASP A 29 0.62 2.70 0.65
CA ASP A 29 -0.68 3.02 1.19
C ASP A 29 -1.17 4.38 0.71
N TRP A 30 -2.46 4.52 0.61
CA TRP A 30 -3.15 5.69 0.11
C TRP A 30 -4.35 6.04 0.98
N LEU A 31 -4.55 7.34 1.19
CA LEU A 31 -5.83 7.90 1.57
C LEU A 31 -6.65 8.11 0.30
N VAL A 32 -7.87 7.59 0.29
CA VAL A 32 -8.78 7.68 -0.86
C VAL A 32 -9.80 8.78 -0.60
N HIS A 33 -9.88 9.73 -1.52
CA HIS A 33 -10.83 10.84 -1.48
C HIS A 33 -11.66 10.89 -2.74
N GLU A 34 -12.82 11.53 -2.67
CA GLU A 34 -13.55 11.95 -3.85
C GLU A 34 -12.71 12.96 -4.65
N PHE A 35 -12.86 12.94 -5.97
CA PHE A 35 -12.10 13.84 -6.82
C PHE A 35 -12.68 15.25 -6.80
N GLU A 36 -11.82 16.23 -6.51
CA GLU A 36 -12.12 17.66 -6.61
C GLU A 36 -11.13 18.30 -7.60
N GLU A 37 -11.63 19.07 -8.58
CA GLU A 37 -10.82 19.63 -9.68
C GLU A 37 -9.70 20.57 -9.19
N ASP A 38 -9.95 21.33 -8.14
CA ASP A 38 -9.01 22.32 -7.61
C ASP A 38 -8.02 21.76 -6.59
N PHE A 39 -7.92 20.44 -6.48
CA PHE A 39 -7.03 19.85 -5.48
C PHE A 39 -5.58 19.76 -5.97
N PRO A 40 -4.63 20.46 -5.33
CA PRO A 40 -3.27 20.65 -5.85
C PRO A 40 -2.36 19.41 -5.71
N SER A 41 -2.80 18.36 -5.01
CA SER A 41 -1.95 17.20 -4.72
C SER A 41 -2.71 15.88 -4.83
N GLY A 42 -1.96 14.80 -5.03
CA GLY A 42 -2.50 13.46 -5.12
C GLY A 42 -2.57 12.92 -6.55
N TYR A 43 -2.92 11.67 -6.66
CA TYR A 43 -3.03 10.94 -7.92
C TYR A 43 -4.51 10.75 -8.28
N LYS A 44 -4.88 11.08 -9.51
CA LYS A 44 -6.23 10.81 -10.04
C LYS A 44 -6.31 9.39 -10.55
N THR A 45 -7.23 8.59 -10.01
CA THR A 45 -7.44 7.23 -10.47
C THR A 45 -8.17 7.19 -11.81
N ARG A 46 -8.17 6.02 -12.46
CA ARG A 46 -8.92 5.80 -13.68
C ARG A 46 -10.42 6.10 -13.52
N GLY A 47 -11.00 5.77 -12.38
CA GLY A 47 -12.41 6.03 -12.02
C GLY A 47 -12.66 7.40 -11.41
N CYS A 48 -11.71 8.34 -11.56
CA CYS A 48 -11.83 9.72 -11.08
C CYS A 48 -11.97 9.86 -9.55
N ARG A 49 -11.28 9.01 -8.77
CA ARG A 49 -11.02 9.25 -7.35
C ARG A 49 -9.63 9.86 -7.17
N ARG A 50 -9.37 10.41 -6.01
CA ARG A 50 -8.08 11.00 -5.66
C ARG A 50 -7.38 10.17 -4.60
N LEU A 51 -6.13 9.82 -4.86
CA LEU A 51 -5.25 9.14 -3.91
C LEU A 51 -4.22 10.11 -3.38
N VAL A 52 -4.05 10.15 -2.06
CA VAL A 52 -2.96 10.87 -1.40
C VAL A 52 -2.11 9.85 -0.67
N GLY A 53 -0.79 9.85 -0.94
CA GLY A 53 0.12 8.93 -0.28
C GLY A 53 0.21 9.17 1.22
N CYS A 54 0.35 8.09 1.98
CA CYS A 54 0.53 8.13 3.43
C CYS A 54 1.47 7.02 3.89
N SER A 55 1.82 7.02 5.17
CA SER A 55 2.61 5.95 5.74
C SER A 55 1.85 4.62 5.68
N VAL A 56 2.55 3.54 5.36
CA VAL A 56 1.96 2.20 5.29
C VAL A 56 1.27 1.86 6.61
N GLY A 57 0.02 1.48 6.52
CA GLY A 57 -0.82 1.16 7.68
C GLY A 57 -1.69 2.31 8.18
N GLU A 58 -1.55 3.51 7.63
CA GLU A 58 -2.36 4.68 8.00
C GLU A 58 -3.40 5.05 6.94
N GLY A 59 -3.40 4.36 5.82
CA GLY A 59 -4.31 4.62 4.72
C GLY A 59 -5.50 3.67 4.64
N ASN A 60 -6.09 3.64 3.46
CA ASN A 60 -7.29 2.86 3.18
C ASN A 60 -6.99 1.53 2.48
N MET A 61 -5.72 1.26 2.14
CA MET A 61 -5.38 -0.01 1.51
C MET A 61 -5.44 -1.15 2.53
N PRO A 62 -5.92 -2.34 2.13
CA PRO A 62 -6.07 -3.49 3.04
C PRO A 62 -4.73 -4.19 3.29
N ILE A 63 -3.73 -3.46 3.81
CA ILE A 63 -2.34 -3.94 3.95
C ILE A 63 -2.26 -5.24 4.75
N LYS A 64 -2.90 -5.30 5.92
CA LYS A 64 -2.91 -6.51 6.77
C LYS A 64 -3.48 -7.72 6.03
N ARG A 65 -4.56 -7.52 5.28
CA ARG A 65 -5.20 -8.57 4.50
C ARG A 65 -4.31 -9.05 3.37
N CYS A 66 -3.66 -8.13 2.67
CA CYS A 66 -2.69 -8.46 1.62
C CYS A 66 -1.51 -9.28 2.17
N LEU A 67 -0.96 -8.89 3.32
CA LEU A 67 0.12 -9.63 3.99
C LEU A 67 -0.33 -11.05 4.40
N ALA A 68 -1.54 -11.20 4.94
CA ALA A 68 -2.10 -12.51 5.28
C ALA A 68 -2.26 -13.42 4.06
N ILE A 69 -2.72 -12.87 2.93
CA ILE A 69 -2.84 -13.60 1.66
C ILE A 69 -1.47 -14.06 1.16
N LEU A 70 -0.48 -13.16 1.14
CA LEU A 70 0.89 -13.46 0.74
C LEU A 70 1.48 -14.58 1.60
N LYS A 71 1.35 -14.49 2.92
CA LYS A 71 1.80 -15.51 3.86
C LYS A 71 1.13 -16.86 3.60
N SER A 72 -0.19 -16.86 3.38
CA SER A 72 -0.94 -18.10 3.07
C SER A 72 -0.51 -18.73 1.74
N ALA A 73 -0.04 -17.93 0.79
CA ALA A 73 0.54 -18.41 -0.47
C ALA A 73 2.00 -18.87 -0.36
N GLY A 74 2.59 -18.81 0.82
CA GLY A 74 3.98 -19.22 1.07
C GLY A 74 5.02 -18.15 0.74
N TYR A 75 4.62 -16.87 0.59
CA TYR A 75 5.58 -15.79 0.36
C TYR A 75 6.44 -15.56 1.61
N ASP A 76 7.76 -15.63 1.45
CA ASP A 76 8.76 -15.45 2.49
C ASP A 76 9.83 -14.39 2.13
N GLY A 77 9.59 -13.65 1.05
CA GLY A 77 10.48 -12.60 0.57
C GLY A 77 10.33 -11.27 1.32
N TYR A 78 11.03 -10.26 0.84
CA TYR A 78 11.01 -8.93 1.43
C TYR A 78 9.73 -8.18 1.15
N VAL A 79 9.35 -7.33 2.11
CA VAL A 79 8.30 -6.33 1.97
C VAL A 79 8.95 -4.96 2.04
N SER A 80 9.14 -4.33 0.89
CA SER A 80 9.74 -3.00 0.79
C SER A 80 8.68 -1.92 0.92
N ILE A 81 8.98 -0.87 1.68
CA ILE A 81 8.10 0.29 1.78
C ILE A 81 8.32 1.23 0.60
N GLU A 82 7.24 1.66 0.01
CA GLU A 82 7.20 2.74 -0.99
C GLU A 82 6.33 3.87 -0.44
N TYR A 83 6.96 5.03 -0.19
CA TYR A 83 6.29 6.18 0.37
C TYR A 83 6.24 7.31 -0.66
N GLU A 84 5.04 7.80 -0.95
CA GLU A 84 4.79 8.94 -1.84
C GLU A 84 3.82 9.95 -1.20
N GLY A 85 3.94 10.15 0.11
CA GLY A 85 3.12 11.10 0.85
C GLY A 85 3.68 12.54 0.82
N PRO A 86 2.89 13.51 1.28
CA PRO A 86 3.27 14.92 1.30
C PRO A 86 4.19 15.29 2.46
N ASN A 87 4.40 14.42 3.42
CA ASN A 87 5.20 14.66 4.63
C ASN A 87 6.67 14.30 4.41
N ASP A 88 7.50 14.50 5.43
CA ASP A 88 8.90 14.06 5.41
C ASP A 88 8.98 12.56 5.12
N CYS A 89 9.77 12.18 4.11
CA CYS A 89 9.81 10.80 3.65
C CYS A 89 10.53 9.86 4.65
N ILE A 90 11.50 10.36 5.41
CA ILE A 90 12.19 9.56 6.43
C ILE A 90 11.20 9.19 7.53
N GLU A 91 10.42 10.16 8.00
CA GLU A 91 9.39 9.93 9.01
C GLU A 91 8.27 9.04 8.50
N GLY A 92 7.82 9.25 7.25
CA GLY A 92 6.81 8.42 6.62
C GLY A 92 7.24 6.95 6.50
N ILE A 93 8.50 6.70 6.15
CA ILE A 93 9.07 5.34 6.08
C ILE A 93 9.22 4.75 7.48
N ARG A 94 9.70 5.53 8.47
CA ARG A 94 9.85 5.08 9.85
C ARG A 94 8.54 4.58 10.43
N LEU A 95 7.47 5.36 10.30
CA LEU A 95 6.11 4.95 10.71
C LEU A 95 5.63 3.70 9.97
N GLY A 96 5.87 3.63 8.67
CA GLY A 96 5.53 2.44 7.88
C GLY A 96 6.24 1.18 8.37
N ILE A 97 7.51 1.27 8.78
CA ILE A 97 8.27 0.15 9.36
C ILE A 97 7.62 -0.28 10.69
N GLU A 98 7.30 0.67 11.56
CA GLU A 98 6.66 0.37 12.85
C GLU A 98 5.31 -0.31 12.67
N ASN A 99 4.50 0.19 11.73
CA ASN A 99 3.21 -0.39 11.42
C ASN A 99 3.35 -1.81 10.85
N LEU A 100 4.26 -2.04 9.90
CA LEU A 100 4.50 -3.38 9.35
C LEU A 100 4.99 -4.37 10.42
N LYS A 101 5.84 -3.94 11.34
CA LYS A 101 6.25 -4.77 12.50
C LYS A 101 5.04 -5.15 13.36
N SER A 102 4.13 -4.20 13.62
CA SER A 102 2.89 -4.46 14.36
C SER A 102 1.96 -5.44 13.63
N PHE A 103 2.08 -5.56 12.30
CA PHE A 103 1.34 -6.52 11.47
C PHE A 103 2.05 -7.88 11.33
N GLY A 104 3.20 -8.05 12.01
CA GLY A 104 3.93 -9.31 12.03
C GLY A 104 5.03 -9.46 10.97
N VAL A 105 5.38 -8.38 10.28
CA VAL A 105 6.57 -8.36 9.40
C VAL A 105 7.81 -8.21 10.26
N THR A 106 8.77 -9.11 10.09
CA THR A 106 10.03 -9.06 10.84
C THR A 106 11.07 -8.21 10.08
N THR A 107 11.92 -7.54 10.82
CA THR A 107 13.14 -6.90 10.27
C THR A 107 14.34 -7.73 10.70
N GLU A 108 15.16 -8.07 9.75
CA GLU A 108 16.45 -8.70 10.02
C GLU A 108 17.55 -7.66 10.18
#